data_66c1d30092d66d2627d9083adda19c1b
#
_entry.id   66c1d30092d66d2627d9083adda19c1b
#
_cell.length_a   1.000
_cell.length_b   1.000
_cell.length_c   1.000
_cell.angle_alpha   90.00
_cell.angle_beta   90.00
_cell.angle_gamma   90.00
#
_symmetry.space_group_name_H-M   'P 1'
#
loop_
_entity.id
_entity.type
_entity.pdbx_description
1 polymer ?
#
loop_
_entity_poly.entity_id
_entity_poly.type
_entity_poly.pdbx_seq_one_letter_code
_entity_poly.pdbx_strand_id
1 'polypeptide(L)'
;MKKLLLIIPAIIFCFSCNQKTKDDKIIPAIEIVKANFEYGYDLNEYTVLRDTIRSGDTFGAILDANHVPQGEIYEVVLKIKDSFDVRRVKVGNPYVLLNSKDSIGKTQVFIYEKNTVDYAVIDLRDCITTFNDKKPVTYVEKYAKGVITSSLSQTMEEQHLSPNMTDQLANIYAWTIDFFRLQAGDRFKVVYTEKYINDSIPAGLGEIKAVMFEHRGKPIYAFSFIGDSIMGITDYYDDKANNLRRAFLKAPVKFSRISSRYNLKRRIKYYGNRVRPHKGTDFAAPIGTPILATADGVVSKSERSGGNGNYVKIRHNSTYDTQYLHMKKRNVKAGKHVAQGDVIGWVGMTGNTGGPHVCYRFWKNGKQVDPFKQDLPHSKPLQKKYQNTYFDHISPLQQQLNDLIF
;
A
#
# COMPACT_ATOMS: atom_id res chain seq x y z
N MET A 1 10.64 -84.86 21.41
CA MET A 1 9.70 -85.57 22.31
C MET A 1 8.36 -84.90 22.21
N LYS A 2 7.40 -85.59 21.54
CA LYS A 2 6.01 -85.88 21.98
C LYS A 2 5.17 -84.58 22.28
N LYS A 3 4.01 -84.41 21.77
CA LYS A 3 2.92 -85.16 21.08
C LYS A 3 1.98 -84.09 20.53
N LEU A 4 1.58 -84.01 19.33
CA LEU A 4 0.42 -84.57 18.61
C LEU A 4 -0.89 -84.66 19.47
N LEU A 5 -1.92 -83.84 19.17
CA LEU A 5 -3.29 -84.31 19.24
C LEU A 5 -4.16 -83.56 18.22
N LEU A 6 -4.67 -84.33 17.28
CA LEU A 6 -5.78 -84.02 16.36
C LEU A 6 -7.11 -84.14 17.08
N ILE A 7 -8.10 -83.24 16.79
CA ILE A 7 -9.49 -83.62 16.78
C ILE A 7 -10.26 -82.82 15.72
N ILE A 8 -10.87 -83.49 14.80
CA ILE A 8 -11.86 -83.22 13.76
C ILE A 8 -13.16 -83.85 14.27
N PRO A 9 -14.36 -83.64 13.75
CA PRO A 9 -15.18 -82.46 13.29
C PRO A 9 -16.59 -82.50 13.92
N ALA A 10 -17.45 -81.51 13.58
CA ALA A 10 -18.87 -81.78 13.52
C ALA A 10 -19.56 -80.79 12.55
N ILE A 11 -20.05 -81.36 11.48
CA ILE A 11 -20.95 -80.76 10.51
C ILE A 11 -22.34 -80.78 11.13
N ILE A 12 -23.03 -79.64 11.12
CA ILE A 12 -24.53 -79.60 11.26
C ILE A 12 -25.04 -78.72 10.11
N PHE A 13 -25.67 -79.40 9.16
CA PHE A 13 -26.58 -78.82 8.17
C PHE A 13 -27.90 -78.48 8.85
N CYS A 14 -28.36 -77.26 8.70
CA CYS A 14 -29.79 -76.91 8.83
C CYS A 14 -30.19 -76.06 7.63
N PHE A 15 -30.95 -76.67 6.75
CA PHE A 15 -31.77 -76.02 5.75
C PHE A 15 -32.87 -75.24 6.44
N SER A 16 -33.12 -74.00 6.03
CA SER A 16 -34.49 -73.48 5.95
C SER A 16 -34.55 -72.33 4.98
N CYS A 17 -35.42 -72.50 4.01
CA CYS A 17 -35.88 -71.50 3.05
C CYS A 17 -36.67 -70.40 3.76
N ASN A 18 -36.59 -69.15 3.38
CA ASN A 18 -37.61 -68.57 2.54
C ASN A 18 -37.24 -67.12 2.12
N GLN A 19 -37.17 -66.92 0.85
CA GLN A 19 -37.07 -65.66 0.22
C GLN A 19 -38.32 -64.84 0.40
N LYS A 20 -38.18 -63.56 0.80
CA LYS A 20 -39.03 -62.47 0.33
C LYS A 20 -38.09 -61.38 -0.16
N THR A 21 -37.99 -61.27 -1.47
CA THR A 21 -37.43 -60.12 -2.17
C THR A 21 -38.20 -58.86 -1.72
N LYS A 22 -37.58 -58.07 -0.86
CA LYS A 22 -37.95 -56.66 -0.75
C LYS A 22 -37.21 -55.94 -1.89
N ASP A 23 -37.98 -55.35 -2.80
CA ASP A 23 -37.52 -54.30 -3.69
C ASP A 23 -36.96 -53.18 -2.83
N ASP A 24 -35.67 -53.23 -2.53
CA ASP A 24 -34.96 -52.06 -2.04
C ASP A 24 -34.91 -51.08 -3.22
N LYS A 25 -35.86 -50.15 -3.24
CA LYS A 25 -35.73 -48.93 -4.05
C LYS A 25 -34.42 -48.30 -3.60
N ILE A 26 -33.40 -48.40 -4.44
CA ILE A 26 -32.17 -47.62 -4.36
C ILE A 26 -32.63 -46.18 -4.49
N ILE A 27 -32.80 -45.47 -3.39
CA ILE A 27 -32.90 -44.02 -3.37
C ILE A 27 -31.54 -43.54 -3.82
N PRO A 28 -31.43 -42.90 -4.98
CA PRO A 28 -30.12 -42.36 -5.40
C PRO A 28 -29.66 -41.44 -4.27
N ALA A 29 -28.48 -41.69 -3.76
CA ALA A 29 -27.83 -40.79 -2.80
C ALA A 29 -27.83 -39.40 -3.45
N ILE A 30 -28.55 -38.47 -2.82
CA ILE A 30 -28.50 -37.08 -3.21
C ILE A 30 -27.06 -36.66 -2.92
N GLU A 31 -26.26 -36.55 -3.99
CA GLU A 31 -24.92 -36.03 -3.91
C GLU A 31 -25.07 -34.55 -3.50
N ILE A 32 -24.81 -34.27 -2.22
CA ILE A 32 -24.83 -32.88 -1.70
C ILE A 32 -23.64 -32.18 -2.35
N VAL A 33 -23.90 -31.53 -3.47
CA VAL A 33 -22.90 -30.64 -4.11
C VAL A 33 -22.58 -29.55 -3.09
N LYS A 34 -21.37 -29.59 -2.57
CA LYS A 34 -20.90 -28.56 -1.64
C LYS A 34 -20.95 -27.20 -2.35
N ALA A 35 -21.68 -26.27 -1.76
CA ALA A 35 -21.76 -24.90 -2.31
C ALA A 35 -20.35 -24.30 -2.42
N ASN A 36 -20.05 -23.72 -3.58
CA ASN A 36 -18.76 -23.09 -3.91
C ASN A 36 -18.96 -21.57 -4.00
N PHE A 37 -18.96 -20.90 -2.84
CA PHE A 37 -19.17 -19.46 -2.78
C PHE A 37 -17.88 -18.67 -3.04
N GLU A 38 -17.93 -17.81 -4.05
CA GLU A 38 -16.89 -16.84 -4.35
C GLU A 38 -17.54 -15.54 -4.88
N TYR A 39 -16.99 -14.38 -4.53
CA TYR A 39 -17.52 -13.05 -4.90
C TYR A 39 -18.99 -12.80 -4.48
N GLY A 40 -19.50 -13.55 -3.52
CA GLY A 40 -20.89 -13.46 -3.07
C GLY A 40 -21.89 -14.34 -3.86
N TYR A 41 -21.43 -15.19 -4.80
CA TYR A 41 -22.23 -16.07 -5.62
C TYR A 41 -21.88 -17.53 -5.42
N ASP A 42 -22.86 -18.42 -5.49
CA ASP A 42 -22.57 -19.85 -5.61
C ASP A 42 -22.17 -20.16 -7.07
N LEU A 43 -20.90 -20.40 -7.28
CA LEU A 43 -20.33 -20.66 -8.60
C LEU A 43 -20.89 -21.93 -9.25
N ASN A 44 -21.49 -22.83 -8.46
CA ASN A 44 -22.17 -24.01 -8.98
C ASN A 44 -23.41 -23.66 -9.82
N GLU A 45 -23.95 -22.45 -9.73
CA GLU A 45 -25.12 -22.02 -10.51
C GLU A 45 -24.75 -21.48 -11.89
N TYR A 46 -23.46 -21.27 -12.16
CA TYR A 46 -22.96 -20.61 -13.37
C TYR A 46 -21.95 -21.45 -14.14
N THR A 47 -21.78 -21.14 -15.40
CA THR A 47 -20.57 -21.48 -16.17
C THR A 47 -19.55 -20.36 -15.92
N VAL A 48 -18.45 -20.70 -15.24
CA VAL A 48 -17.46 -19.71 -14.80
C VAL A 48 -16.35 -19.59 -15.84
N LEU A 49 -16.13 -18.40 -16.38
CA LEU A 49 -15.02 -18.08 -17.24
C LEU A 49 -14.08 -17.14 -16.49
N ARG A 50 -12.79 -17.50 -16.40
CA ARG A 50 -11.74 -16.67 -15.81
C ARG A 50 -10.72 -16.32 -16.88
N ASP A 51 -10.44 -15.04 -17.05
CA ASP A 51 -9.43 -14.55 -18.01
C ASP A 51 -8.78 -13.26 -17.46
N THR A 52 -7.88 -12.69 -18.27
CA THR A 52 -7.11 -11.50 -17.94
C THR A 52 -7.27 -10.46 -19.04
N ILE A 53 -7.42 -9.19 -18.68
CA ILE A 53 -7.53 -8.07 -19.64
C ILE A 53 -6.26 -8.01 -20.49
N ARG A 54 -6.38 -8.12 -21.79
CA ARG A 54 -5.29 -8.04 -22.78
C ARG A 54 -5.23 -6.64 -23.40
N SER A 55 -4.13 -6.37 -24.07
CA SER A 55 -4.00 -5.12 -24.85
C SER A 55 -5.03 -5.08 -25.96
N GLY A 56 -5.86 -4.03 -26.00
CA GLY A 56 -6.96 -3.86 -26.94
C GLY A 56 -8.32 -4.31 -26.42
N ASP A 57 -8.40 -5.04 -25.31
CA ASP A 57 -9.67 -5.41 -24.72
C ASP A 57 -10.40 -4.18 -24.16
N THR A 58 -11.70 -4.19 -24.35
CA THR A 58 -12.61 -3.24 -23.73
C THR A 58 -13.71 -3.97 -22.98
N PHE A 59 -14.28 -3.35 -21.95
CA PHE A 59 -15.40 -3.91 -21.22
C PHE A 59 -16.55 -4.34 -22.15
N GLY A 60 -16.90 -3.51 -23.13
CA GLY A 60 -17.95 -3.81 -24.09
C GLY A 60 -17.61 -4.99 -24.99
N ALA A 61 -16.38 -5.07 -25.51
CA ALA A 61 -15.95 -6.18 -26.37
C ALA A 61 -15.94 -7.52 -25.64
N ILE A 62 -15.56 -7.53 -24.36
CA ILE A 62 -15.59 -8.74 -23.52
C ILE A 62 -17.02 -9.22 -23.32
N LEU A 63 -17.97 -8.33 -23.04
CA LEU A 63 -19.38 -8.68 -22.86
C LEU A 63 -20.03 -9.15 -24.17
N ASP A 64 -19.74 -8.49 -25.29
CA ASP A 64 -20.22 -8.84 -26.61
C ASP A 64 -19.76 -10.25 -27.04
N ALA A 65 -18.48 -10.55 -26.83
CA ALA A 65 -17.93 -11.89 -27.08
C ALA A 65 -18.52 -12.98 -26.16
N ASN A 66 -19.22 -12.60 -25.09
CA ASN A 66 -19.89 -13.48 -24.14
C ASN A 66 -21.41 -13.29 -24.15
N HIS A 67 -21.95 -13.07 -25.36
CA HIS A 67 -23.37 -13.12 -25.70
C HIS A 67 -24.25 -12.06 -25.02
N VAL A 68 -23.70 -10.93 -24.59
CA VAL A 68 -24.46 -9.76 -24.11
C VAL A 68 -24.75 -8.85 -25.31
N PRO A 69 -26.03 -8.57 -25.66
CA PRO A 69 -26.35 -7.72 -26.79
C PRO A 69 -25.84 -6.29 -26.69
N GLN A 70 -25.41 -5.68 -27.77
CA GLN A 70 -24.86 -4.32 -27.81
C GLN A 70 -25.75 -3.25 -27.17
N GLY A 71 -27.06 -3.36 -27.34
CA GLY A 71 -28.03 -2.45 -26.71
C GLY A 71 -28.01 -2.56 -25.18
N GLU A 72 -27.89 -3.78 -24.67
CA GLU A 72 -27.79 -4.03 -23.22
C GLU A 72 -26.46 -3.55 -22.67
N ILE A 73 -25.36 -3.76 -23.40
CA ILE A 73 -24.04 -3.22 -23.01
C ILE A 73 -24.08 -1.70 -22.85
N TYR A 74 -24.74 -1.01 -23.77
CA TYR A 74 -24.92 0.44 -23.69
C TYR A 74 -25.68 0.86 -22.45
N GLU A 75 -26.78 0.19 -22.11
CA GLU A 75 -27.57 0.45 -20.91
C GLU A 75 -26.75 0.19 -19.65
N VAL A 76 -25.96 -0.91 -19.63
CA VAL A 76 -25.04 -1.22 -18.52
C VAL A 76 -24.08 -0.07 -18.29
N VAL A 77 -23.36 0.37 -19.35
CA VAL A 77 -22.37 1.45 -19.27
C VAL A 77 -22.99 2.75 -18.76
N LEU A 78 -24.20 3.09 -19.21
CA LEU A 78 -24.91 4.29 -18.73
C LEU A 78 -25.25 4.21 -17.25
N LYS A 79 -25.71 3.05 -16.77
CA LYS A 79 -26.12 2.87 -15.36
C LYS A 79 -24.95 2.84 -14.40
N ILE A 80 -23.81 2.25 -14.79
CA ILE A 80 -22.66 2.06 -13.88
C ILE A 80 -21.64 3.20 -13.90
N LYS A 81 -21.77 4.19 -14.80
CA LYS A 81 -20.76 5.26 -15.05
C LYS A 81 -20.25 6.00 -13.80
N ASP A 82 -21.11 6.17 -12.79
CA ASP A 82 -20.79 6.91 -11.57
C ASP A 82 -20.11 6.02 -10.51
N SER A 83 -20.24 4.69 -10.62
CA SER A 83 -19.72 3.70 -9.67
C SER A 83 -18.54 2.89 -10.22
N PHE A 84 -18.55 2.63 -11.53
CA PHE A 84 -17.48 1.90 -12.20
C PHE A 84 -17.14 2.55 -13.56
N ASP A 85 -15.95 3.14 -13.66
CA ASP A 85 -15.46 3.70 -14.93
C ASP A 85 -14.84 2.58 -15.79
N VAL A 86 -15.60 2.10 -16.77
CA VAL A 86 -15.21 1.03 -17.70
C VAL A 86 -13.92 1.31 -18.47
N ARG A 87 -13.50 2.59 -18.56
CA ARG A 87 -12.24 3.02 -19.23
C ARG A 87 -11.01 2.80 -18.33
N ARG A 88 -11.22 2.42 -17.08
CA ARG A 88 -10.13 2.21 -16.10
C ARG A 88 -9.78 0.75 -15.89
N VAL A 89 -10.33 -0.15 -16.69
CA VAL A 89 -9.84 -1.54 -16.72
C VAL A 89 -8.38 -1.54 -17.20
N LYS A 90 -7.55 -2.31 -16.52
CA LYS A 90 -6.09 -2.31 -16.76
C LYS A 90 -5.69 -3.62 -17.40
N VAL A 91 -4.84 -3.56 -18.41
CA VAL A 91 -4.15 -4.71 -18.97
C VAL A 91 -3.41 -5.46 -17.87
N GLY A 92 -3.53 -6.79 -17.84
CA GLY A 92 -2.94 -7.66 -16.84
C GLY A 92 -3.82 -7.92 -15.61
N ASN A 93 -4.94 -7.20 -15.43
CA ASN A 93 -5.86 -7.48 -14.33
C ASN A 93 -6.80 -8.64 -14.70
N PRO A 94 -7.03 -9.59 -13.75
CA PRO A 94 -7.98 -10.67 -13.95
C PRO A 94 -9.43 -10.17 -13.97
N TYR A 95 -10.28 -10.93 -14.67
CA TYR A 95 -11.71 -10.81 -14.56
C TYR A 95 -12.38 -12.19 -14.57
N VAL A 96 -13.58 -12.26 -14.03
CA VAL A 96 -14.41 -13.45 -13.98
C VAL A 96 -15.78 -13.14 -14.58
N LEU A 97 -16.25 -14.00 -15.46
CA LEU A 97 -17.62 -13.97 -15.96
C LEU A 97 -18.39 -15.14 -15.37
N LEU A 98 -19.56 -14.85 -14.84
CA LEU A 98 -20.54 -15.85 -14.44
C LEU A 98 -21.62 -15.90 -15.53
N ASN A 99 -21.55 -16.91 -16.36
CA ASN A 99 -22.44 -17.08 -17.52
C ASN A 99 -23.59 -18.02 -17.16
N SER A 100 -24.76 -17.83 -17.78
CA SER A 100 -25.89 -18.75 -17.64
C SER A 100 -25.50 -20.17 -18.08
N LYS A 101 -26.16 -21.18 -17.48
CA LYS A 101 -25.97 -22.60 -17.84
C LYS A 101 -26.87 -23.06 -19.00
N ASP A 102 -27.66 -22.15 -19.59
CA ASP A 102 -28.45 -22.44 -20.78
C ASP A 102 -27.59 -22.59 -22.03
N SER A 103 -28.22 -22.91 -23.14
CA SER A 103 -27.55 -23.08 -24.45
C SER A 103 -26.93 -21.79 -25.01
N ILE A 104 -27.27 -20.62 -24.48
CA ILE A 104 -26.75 -19.32 -24.90
C ILE A 104 -25.46 -18.99 -24.20
N GLY A 105 -25.37 -19.28 -22.89
CA GLY A 105 -24.19 -18.99 -22.08
C GLY A 105 -23.93 -17.48 -21.89
N LYS A 106 -25.00 -16.66 -21.83
CA LYS A 106 -24.91 -15.22 -21.68
C LYS A 106 -24.31 -14.83 -20.34
N THR A 107 -23.39 -13.85 -20.33
CA THR A 107 -22.84 -13.27 -19.10
C THR A 107 -23.95 -12.63 -18.27
N GLN A 108 -24.05 -13.08 -17.02
CA GLN A 108 -24.98 -12.57 -16.02
C GLN A 108 -24.27 -11.68 -14.99
N VAL A 109 -23.00 -11.95 -14.69
CA VAL A 109 -22.21 -11.16 -13.76
C VAL A 109 -20.79 -11.00 -14.33
N PHE A 110 -20.29 -9.76 -14.33
CA PHE A 110 -18.91 -9.44 -14.63
C PHE A 110 -18.21 -9.01 -13.36
N ILE A 111 -17.12 -9.69 -13.00
CA ILE A 111 -16.30 -9.40 -11.80
C ILE A 111 -14.93 -8.96 -12.28
N TYR A 112 -14.51 -7.76 -11.90
CA TYR A 112 -13.21 -7.20 -12.24
C TYR A 112 -12.31 -7.13 -11.01
N GLU A 113 -11.21 -7.85 -11.01
CA GLU A 113 -10.23 -7.82 -9.94
C GLU A 113 -9.31 -6.60 -10.11
N LYS A 114 -9.49 -5.58 -9.28
CA LYS A 114 -8.71 -4.33 -9.32
C LYS A 114 -7.28 -4.53 -8.87
N ASN A 115 -7.08 -5.45 -7.97
CA ASN A 115 -5.82 -5.96 -7.43
C ASN A 115 -6.08 -7.32 -6.79
N THR A 116 -5.11 -7.87 -6.07
CA THR A 116 -5.20 -9.20 -5.45
C THR A 116 -6.36 -9.34 -4.47
N VAL A 117 -6.79 -8.26 -3.81
CA VAL A 117 -7.82 -8.25 -2.76
C VAL A 117 -9.11 -7.58 -3.23
N ASP A 118 -9.01 -6.38 -3.81
CA ASP A 118 -10.17 -5.56 -4.14
C ASP A 118 -10.74 -5.94 -5.52
N TYR A 119 -12.05 -6.11 -5.59
CA TYR A 119 -12.76 -6.37 -6.85
C TYR A 119 -14.00 -5.49 -7.00
N ALA A 120 -14.51 -5.40 -8.21
CA ALA A 120 -15.79 -4.78 -8.53
C ALA A 120 -16.70 -5.83 -9.18
N VAL A 121 -17.93 -5.84 -8.78
CA VAL A 121 -18.99 -6.67 -9.34
C VAL A 121 -19.93 -5.80 -10.17
N ILE A 122 -20.25 -6.24 -11.38
CA ILE A 122 -21.30 -5.68 -12.23
C ILE A 122 -22.29 -6.82 -12.49
N ASP A 123 -23.43 -6.77 -11.84
CA ASP A 123 -24.52 -7.73 -11.98
C ASP A 123 -25.48 -7.24 -13.09
N LEU A 124 -25.66 -8.06 -14.11
CA LEU A 124 -26.41 -7.76 -15.33
C LEU A 124 -27.79 -8.40 -15.35
N ARG A 125 -28.16 -9.15 -14.31
CA ARG A 125 -29.43 -9.89 -14.22
C ARG A 125 -30.63 -8.94 -14.21
N ASP A 126 -31.59 -9.13 -13.36
CA ASP A 126 -32.88 -8.41 -13.32
C ASP A 126 -32.74 -6.88 -13.18
N CYS A 127 -31.83 -6.43 -12.31
CA CYS A 127 -31.48 -5.03 -12.12
C CYS A 127 -29.97 -4.85 -12.25
N ILE A 128 -29.53 -4.05 -13.24
CA ILE A 128 -28.11 -3.73 -13.37
C ILE A 128 -27.63 -3.00 -12.11
N THR A 129 -26.78 -3.68 -11.34
CA THR A 129 -26.19 -3.14 -10.12
C THR A 129 -24.66 -3.25 -10.15
N THR A 130 -24.00 -2.41 -9.38
CA THR A 130 -22.55 -2.52 -9.23
C THR A 130 -22.16 -2.18 -7.81
N PHE A 131 -21.21 -2.94 -7.28
CA PHE A 131 -20.62 -2.71 -5.98
C PHE A 131 -19.14 -3.08 -5.97
N ASN A 132 -18.43 -2.55 -4.98
CA ASN A 132 -17.04 -2.91 -4.74
C ASN A 132 -16.96 -3.70 -3.45
N ASP A 133 -16.15 -4.75 -3.46
CA ASP A 133 -15.96 -5.60 -2.30
C ASP A 133 -14.52 -6.12 -2.25
N LYS A 134 -14.20 -6.90 -1.21
CA LYS A 134 -12.87 -7.43 -0.95
C LYS A 134 -12.93 -8.93 -0.68
N LYS A 135 -11.95 -9.64 -1.22
CA LYS A 135 -11.74 -11.04 -0.82
C LYS A 135 -11.41 -11.08 0.67
N PRO A 136 -11.91 -12.07 1.43
CA PRO A 136 -11.53 -12.26 2.82
C PRO A 136 -10.01 -12.38 2.95
N VAL A 137 -9.43 -11.61 3.85
CA VAL A 137 -7.99 -11.66 4.10
C VAL A 137 -7.73 -12.00 5.56
N THR A 138 -6.76 -12.87 5.76
CA THR A 138 -6.16 -13.15 7.07
C THR A 138 -4.82 -12.46 7.17
N TYR A 139 -4.42 -12.13 8.40
CA TYR A 139 -3.15 -11.47 8.70
C TYR A 139 -2.30 -12.42 9.53
N VAL A 140 -1.17 -12.81 8.99
CA VAL A 140 -0.19 -13.68 9.67
C VAL A 140 0.97 -12.82 10.13
N GLU A 141 1.31 -12.89 11.43
CA GLU A 141 2.47 -12.20 11.97
C GLU A 141 3.75 -12.89 11.51
N LYS A 142 4.70 -12.11 11.06
CA LYS A 142 6.00 -12.55 10.56
C LYS A 142 7.13 -11.70 11.10
N TYR A 143 8.31 -12.26 11.03
CA TYR A 143 9.55 -11.67 11.50
C TYR A 143 10.57 -11.69 10.38
N ALA A 144 11.36 -10.61 10.27
CA ALA A 144 12.52 -10.59 9.39
C ALA A 144 13.67 -9.83 10.06
N LYS A 145 14.89 -10.13 9.61
CA LYS A 145 16.11 -9.46 10.05
C LYS A 145 17.09 -9.41 8.89
N GLY A 146 18.00 -8.46 8.91
CA GLY A 146 19.05 -8.35 7.88
C GLY A 146 20.23 -7.53 8.37
N VAL A 147 21.39 -7.83 7.80
CA VAL A 147 22.62 -7.07 7.99
C VAL A 147 22.95 -6.40 6.66
N ILE A 148 23.10 -5.09 6.66
CA ILE A 148 23.38 -4.31 5.46
C ILE A 148 24.82 -4.59 5.00
N THR A 149 24.98 -5.01 3.77
CA THR A 149 26.29 -5.21 3.13
C THR A 149 26.60 -4.08 2.15
N SER A 150 25.60 -3.55 1.45
CA SER A 150 25.72 -2.46 0.49
C SER A 150 24.55 -1.46 0.57
N SER A 151 23.30 -1.93 0.42
CA SER A 151 22.10 -1.09 0.49
C SER A 151 20.96 -1.83 1.16
N LEU A 152 19.97 -1.07 1.68
CA LEU A 152 18.76 -1.65 2.24
C LEU A 152 18.01 -2.49 1.20
N SER A 153 17.85 -1.97 -0.03
CA SER A 153 17.11 -2.67 -1.09
C SER A 153 17.73 -4.02 -1.43
N GLN A 154 19.05 -4.09 -1.54
CA GLN A 154 19.75 -5.36 -1.81
C GLN A 154 19.58 -6.35 -0.66
N THR A 155 19.74 -5.90 0.59
CA THR A 155 19.53 -6.77 1.75
C THR A 155 18.10 -7.28 1.85
N MET A 156 17.09 -6.46 1.49
CA MET A 156 15.70 -6.90 1.44
C MET A 156 15.46 -7.96 0.35
N GLU A 157 16.05 -7.78 -0.84
CA GLU A 157 15.98 -8.76 -1.93
C GLU A 157 16.63 -10.08 -1.53
N GLU A 158 17.81 -10.07 -0.92
CA GLU A 158 18.52 -11.24 -0.41
C GLU A 158 17.72 -12.00 0.67
N GLN A 159 16.89 -11.29 1.44
CA GLN A 159 15.98 -11.85 2.43
C GLN A 159 14.59 -12.20 1.87
N HIS A 160 14.39 -12.10 0.55
CA HIS A 160 13.11 -12.32 -0.14
C HIS A 160 11.95 -11.44 0.41
N LEU A 161 12.27 -10.25 0.92
CA LEU A 161 11.29 -9.28 1.40
C LEU A 161 10.80 -8.40 0.26
N SER A 162 9.52 -8.01 0.33
CA SER A 162 8.91 -7.21 -0.73
C SER A 162 9.55 -5.81 -0.86
N PRO A 163 9.63 -5.24 -2.06
CA PRO A 163 10.06 -3.84 -2.25
C PRO A 163 9.23 -2.83 -1.44
N ASN A 164 7.94 -3.15 -1.19
CA ASN A 164 7.09 -2.33 -0.34
C ASN A 164 7.59 -2.26 1.12
N MET A 165 8.20 -3.32 1.63
CA MET A 165 8.84 -3.32 2.96
C MET A 165 9.98 -2.29 3.00
N THR A 166 10.82 -2.26 1.98
CA THR A 166 11.91 -1.27 1.85
C THR A 166 11.37 0.16 1.90
N ASP A 167 10.33 0.44 1.11
CA ASP A 167 9.71 1.76 1.07
C ASP A 167 9.09 2.15 2.42
N GLN A 168 8.44 1.22 3.10
CA GLN A 168 7.84 1.49 4.40
C GLN A 168 8.90 1.73 5.48
N LEU A 169 9.96 0.92 5.56
CA LEU A 169 11.07 1.15 6.48
C LEU A 169 11.77 2.49 6.21
N ALA A 170 12.00 2.81 4.94
CA ALA A 170 12.54 4.11 4.55
C ALA A 170 11.63 5.27 4.96
N ASN A 171 10.31 5.11 4.93
CA ASN A 171 9.37 6.12 5.38
C ASN A 171 9.35 6.24 6.92
N ILE A 172 9.34 5.13 7.66
CA ILE A 172 9.36 5.11 9.13
C ILE A 172 10.57 5.88 9.67
N TYR A 173 11.74 5.60 9.11
CA TYR A 173 12.99 6.21 9.57
C TYR A 173 13.47 7.40 8.73
N ALA A 174 12.64 7.92 7.82
CA ALA A 174 13.00 9.01 6.91
C ALA A 174 13.60 10.25 7.60
N TRP A 175 13.39 10.40 8.89
CA TRP A 175 13.81 11.54 9.73
C TRP A 175 15.03 11.24 10.59
N THR A 176 15.26 9.98 10.89
CA THR A 176 16.28 9.54 11.84
C THR A 176 17.49 8.95 11.12
N ILE A 177 17.27 8.28 9.96
CA ILE A 177 18.31 7.59 9.20
C ILE A 177 18.42 8.20 7.80
N ASP A 178 19.64 8.47 7.38
CA ASP A 178 19.96 8.79 5.99
C ASP A 178 20.31 7.50 5.24
N PHE A 179 19.31 6.91 4.56
CA PHE A 179 19.46 5.63 3.86
C PHE A 179 20.48 5.65 2.72
N PHE A 180 20.91 6.83 2.24
CA PHE A 180 22.03 6.95 1.31
C PHE A 180 23.40 6.89 1.98
N ARG A 181 23.44 6.82 3.32
CA ARG A 181 24.65 6.75 4.12
C ARG A 181 24.68 5.58 5.07
N LEU A 182 23.93 4.52 4.73
CA LEU A 182 24.03 3.27 5.43
C LEU A 182 25.45 2.71 5.30
N GLN A 183 25.90 2.05 6.33
CA GLN A 183 27.22 1.43 6.39
C GLN A 183 27.09 -0.09 6.39
N ALA A 184 28.08 -0.76 5.84
CA ALA A 184 28.19 -2.21 6.02
C ALA A 184 28.25 -2.51 7.53
N GLY A 185 27.43 -3.47 7.97
CA GLY A 185 27.24 -3.81 9.38
C GLY A 185 26.05 -3.12 10.05
N ASP A 186 25.44 -2.07 9.46
CA ASP A 186 24.12 -1.64 9.89
C ASP A 186 23.14 -2.80 9.76
N ARG A 187 22.13 -2.89 10.64
CA ARG A 187 21.26 -4.06 10.68
C ARG A 187 19.86 -3.71 11.15
N PHE A 188 18.90 -4.54 10.78
CA PHE A 188 17.52 -4.33 11.19
C PHE A 188 16.84 -5.63 11.62
N LYS A 189 15.81 -5.49 12.43
CA LYS A 189 14.83 -6.51 12.80
C LYS A 189 13.45 -5.91 12.63
N VAL A 190 12.48 -6.68 12.16
CA VAL A 190 11.13 -6.20 11.95
C VAL A 190 10.10 -7.26 12.33
N VAL A 191 9.04 -6.82 13.00
CA VAL A 191 7.81 -7.57 13.28
C VAL A 191 6.72 -6.95 12.42
N TYR A 192 6.08 -7.75 11.57
CA TYR A 192 5.10 -7.27 10.61
C TYR A 192 4.00 -8.30 10.38
N THR A 193 2.92 -7.90 9.73
CA THR A 193 1.91 -8.82 9.24
C THR A 193 1.98 -8.95 7.73
N GLU A 194 1.69 -10.14 7.24
CA GLU A 194 1.47 -10.40 5.82
C GLU A 194 0.02 -10.82 5.59
N LYS A 195 -0.55 -10.32 4.50
CA LYS A 195 -1.94 -10.62 4.12
C LYS A 195 -1.99 -11.90 3.32
N TYR A 196 -2.98 -12.74 3.61
CA TYR A 196 -3.28 -13.94 2.85
C TYR A 196 -4.75 -13.97 2.45
N ILE A 197 -5.02 -14.42 1.24
CA ILE A 197 -6.37 -14.73 0.76
C ILE A 197 -6.55 -16.24 0.89
N ASN A 198 -7.69 -16.67 1.46
CA ASN A 198 -7.98 -18.10 1.70
C ASN A 198 -6.84 -18.81 2.44
N ASP A 199 -6.22 -18.13 3.41
CA ASP A 199 -5.13 -18.62 4.28
C ASP A 199 -3.87 -19.13 3.56
N SER A 200 -3.80 -19.05 2.24
CA SER A 200 -2.73 -19.67 1.45
C SER A 200 -2.09 -18.76 0.40
N ILE A 201 -2.83 -17.80 -0.16
CA ILE A 201 -2.35 -16.96 -1.25
C ILE A 201 -1.80 -15.65 -0.70
N PRO A 202 -0.48 -15.37 -0.80
CA PRO A 202 0.08 -14.10 -0.33
C PRO A 202 -0.55 -12.89 -1.06
N ALA A 203 -1.08 -11.96 -0.30
CA ALA A 203 -1.74 -10.75 -0.81
C ALA A 203 -0.98 -9.45 -0.47
N GLY A 204 0.27 -9.59 -0.04
CA GLY A 204 1.19 -8.49 0.20
C GLY A 204 1.37 -8.13 1.67
N LEU A 205 2.18 -7.09 1.90
CA LEU A 205 2.51 -6.58 3.21
C LEU A 205 1.28 -5.99 3.91
N GLY A 206 1.08 -6.38 5.16
CA GLY A 206 0.12 -5.76 6.08
C GLY A 206 0.73 -4.56 6.81
N GLU A 207 0.66 -4.58 8.12
CA GLU A 207 1.21 -3.56 9.00
C GLU A 207 2.63 -3.93 9.46
N ILE A 208 3.52 -2.96 9.52
CA ILE A 208 4.78 -3.08 10.27
C ILE A 208 4.48 -2.68 11.71
N LYS A 209 4.50 -3.65 12.63
CA LYS A 209 4.18 -3.44 14.04
C LYS A 209 5.33 -2.85 14.82
N ALA A 210 6.52 -3.38 14.60
CA ALA A 210 7.73 -2.95 15.30
C ALA A 210 8.97 -3.12 14.44
N VAL A 211 9.91 -2.21 14.58
CA VAL A 211 11.23 -2.27 13.94
C VAL A 211 12.31 -1.88 14.94
N MET A 212 13.44 -2.55 14.88
CA MET A 212 14.70 -2.06 15.43
C MET A 212 15.68 -1.90 14.26
N PHE A 213 16.16 -0.70 14.04
CA PHE A 213 17.21 -0.41 13.06
C PHE A 213 18.46 0.07 13.77
N GLU A 214 19.55 -0.69 13.67
CA GLU A 214 20.84 -0.30 14.22
C GLU A 214 21.66 0.41 13.12
N HIS A 215 21.90 1.70 13.33
CA HIS A 215 22.72 2.52 12.45
C HIS A 215 23.94 3.04 13.19
N ARG A 216 25.13 2.72 12.70
CA ARG A 216 26.41 3.06 13.32
C ARG A 216 26.50 2.63 14.80
N GLY A 217 26.05 1.41 15.07
CA GLY A 217 26.06 0.82 16.41
C GLY A 217 25.02 1.40 17.39
N LYS A 218 24.08 2.24 16.90
CA LYS A 218 23.02 2.80 17.73
C LYS A 218 21.66 2.20 17.32
N PRO A 219 20.98 1.45 18.20
CA PRO A 219 19.64 0.96 17.92
C PRO A 219 18.62 2.11 17.96
N ILE A 220 17.73 2.13 17.01
CA ILE A 220 16.61 3.07 16.88
C ILE A 220 15.35 2.22 16.74
N TYR A 221 14.49 2.25 17.75
CA TYR A 221 13.25 1.51 17.76
C TYR A 221 12.13 2.31 17.12
N ALA A 222 11.19 1.61 16.49
CA ALA A 222 9.97 2.17 15.92
C ALA A 222 8.82 1.21 16.22
N PHE A 223 7.80 1.66 16.93
CA PHE A 223 6.61 0.90 17.24
C PHE A 223 5.38 1.61 16.68
N SER A 224 4.55 0.88 15.96
CA SER A 224 3.28 1.39 15.43
C SER A 224 2.29 1.59 16.58
N PHE A 225 1.65 2.76 16.64
CA PHE A 225 0.65 3.05 17.65
C PHE A 225 -0.34 4.13 17.18
N ILE A 226 -1.62 3.97 17.55
CA ILE A 226 -2.65 4.97 17.29
C ILE A 226 -2.68 5.94 18.46
N GLY A 227 -1.97 7.07 18.33
CA GLY A 227 -1.82 8.08 19.39
C GLY A 227 -3.05 8.96 19.63
N ASP A 228 -4.01 8.98 18.70
CA ASP A 228 -5.30 9.63 18.83
C ASP A 228 -6.37 8.77 18.18
N SER A 229 -7.18 8.10 18.99
CA SER A 229 -8.26 7.23 18.55
C SER A 229 -9.37 7.95 17.79
N ILE A 230 -9.51 9.26 17.96
CA ILE A 230 -10.53 10.08 17.27
C ILE A 230 -10.12 10.29 15.81
N MET A 231 -8.82 10.46 15.53
CA MET A 231 -8.31 10.64 14.17
C MET A 231 -7.89 9.34 13.50
N GLY A 232 -7.74 8.24 14.25
CA GLY A 232 -7.38 6.91 13.71
C GLY A 232 -6.04 6.84 12.98
N ILE A 233 -5.15 7.82 13.20
CA ILE A 233 -3.87 7.91 12.50
C ILE A 233 -2.85 7.05 13.24
N THR A 234 -2.38 6.01 12.57
CA THR A 234 -1.24 5.21 13.04
C THR A 234 0.05 5.97 12.79
N ASP A 235 0.86 6.08 13.82
CA ASP A 235 2.18 6.72 13.77
C ASP A 235 3.24 5.83 14.43
N TYR A 236 4.52 6.15 14.22
CA TYR A 236 5.62 5.39 14.83
C TYR A 236 6.30 6.20 15.93
N TYR A 237 6.51 5.54 17.07
CA TYR A 237 7.13 6.11 18.24
C TYR A 237 8.33 5.25 18.66
N ASP A 238 9.32 5.88 19.31
CA ASP A 238 10.47 5.18 19.86
C ASP A 238 10.15 4.53 21.23
N ASP A 239 11.11 3.80 21.78
CA ASP A 239 11.03 3.14 23.10
C ASP A 239 10.78 4.10 24.28
N LYS A 240 10.79 5.42 24.05
CA LYS A 240 10.51 6.49 25.03
C LYS A 240 9.23 7.27 24.71
N ALA A 241 8.40 6.75 23.82
CA ALA A 241 7.17 7.40 23.34
C ALA A 241 7.42 8.75 22.63
N ASN A 242 8.59 8.98 22.08
CA ASN A 242 8.84 10.10 21.19
C ASN A 242 8.42 9.71 19.76
N ASN A 243 7.68 10.58 19.09
CA ASN A 243 7.29 10.34 17.71
C ASN A 243 8.52 10.41 16.80
N LEU A 244 8.70 9.43 15.93
CA LEU A 244 9.81 9.37 14.98
C LEU A 244 9.68 10.37 13.83
N ARG A 245 8.50 10.90 13.57
CA ARG A 245 8.33 11.99 12.62
C ARG A 245 8.99 13.25 13.15
N ARG A 246 9.69 13.97 12.30
CA ARG A 246 10.09 15.36 12.58
C ARG A 246 8.96 16.29 12.14
N ALA A 247 8.94 17.49 12.72
CA ALA A 247 7.98 18.51 12.31
C ALA A 247 8.06 18.86 10.80
N PHE A 248 9.21 18.65 10.18
CA PHE A 248 9.42 18.92 8.75
C PHE A 248 10.19 17.82 8.04
N LEU A 249 9.78 17.47 6.80
CA LEU A 249 10.51 16.60 5.89
C LEU A 249 11.88 17.20 5.52
N LYS A 250 12.96 16.41 5.53
CA LYS A 250 14.29 16.86 5.10
C LYS A 250 14.32 17.28 3.63
N ALA A 251 13.48 16.67 2.79
CA ALA A 251 13.36 16.93 1.37
C ALA A 251 11.89 16.88 0.92
N PRO A 252 11.47 17.78 0.03
CA PRO A 252 10.11 17.78 -0.52
C PRO A 252 9.91 16.75 -1.66
N VAL A 253 10.92 15.97 -2.02
CA VAL A 253 10.88 14.95 -3.09
C VAL A 253 11.65 13.72 -2.63
N LYS A 254 11.05 12.54 -2.84
CA LYS A 254 11.74 11.28 -2.59
C LYS A 254 12.88 11.08 -3.58
N PHE A 255 13.96 10.46 -3.13
CA PHE A 255 15.10 10.08 -3.97
C PHE A 255 15.70 11.23 -4.81
N SER A 256 15.80 12.44 -4.23
CA SER A 256 16.33 13.61 -4.89
C SER A 256 17.76 13.93 -4.46
N ARG A 257 18.52 14.54 -5.38
CA ARG A 257 19.85 15.07 -5.11
C ARG A 257 19.78 16.58 -4.89
N ILE A 258 20.41 17.10 -3.83
CA ILE A 258 20.57 18.55 -3.66
C ILE A 258 21.54 19.05 -4.75
N SER A 259 21.01 19.83 -5.70
CA SER A 259 21.80 20.43 -6.77
C SER A 259 22.34 21.82 -6.41
N SER A 260 21.65 22.56 -5.55
CA SER A 260 22.10 23.86 -5.06
C SER A 260 21.57 24.12 -3.64
N ARG A 261 22.46 24.49 -2.72
CA ARG A 261 22.10 24.82 -1.33
C ARG A 261 21.73 26.28 -1.16
N TYR A 262 21.06 26.61 -0.06
CA TYR A 262 20.87 27.98 0.40
C TYR A 262 22.23 28.69 0.49
N ASN A 263 22.39 29.82 -0.23
CA ASN A 263 23.63 30.57 -0.27
C ASN A 263 23.41 32.05 -0.64
N LEU A 264 23.60 32.93 0.32
CA LEU A 264 23.42 34.36 0.13
C LEU A 264 24.52 35.03 -0.70
N LYS A 265 25.69 34.38 -0.84
CA LYS A 265 26.85 34.87 -1.58
C LYS A 265 27.13 34.06 -2.86
N ARG A 266 26.04 33.36 -3.41
CA ARG A 266 26.18 32.53 -4.59
C ARG A 266 26.62 33.37 -5.79
N ARG A 267 27.67 32.90 -6.49
CA ARG A 267 28.15 33.46 -7.77
C ARG A 267 27.94 32.41 -8.86
N ILE A 268 27.40 32.80 -10.01
CA ILE A 268 27.15 31.91 -11.13
C ILE A 268 27.92 32.48 -12.35
N LYS A 269 28.81 31.68 -12.93
CA LYS A 269 29.62 32.05 -14.09
C LYS A 269 28.77 32.55 -15.27
N TYR A 270 27.65 31.90 -15.52
CA TYR A 270 26.70 32.29 -16.57
C TYR A 270 26.20 33.73 -16.44
N TYR A 271 26.13 34.30 -15.23
CA TYR A 271 25.72 35.68 -14.96
C TYR A 271 26.93 36.61 -14.69
N GLY A 272 28.10 36.30 -15.25
CA GLY A 272 29.29 37.11 -15.07
C GLY A 272 29.81 37.16 -13.63
N ASN A 273 29.67 36.10 -12.87
CA ASN A 273 30.10 35.97 -11.48
C ASN A 273 29.51 37.00 -10.49
N ARG A 274 28.47 37.72 -10.87
CA ARG A 274 27.77 38.65 -9.96
C ARG A 274 27.12 37.88 -8.81
N VAL A 275 27.10 38.47 -7.62
CA VAL A 275 26.44 37.85 -6.47
C VAL A 275 24.93 37.79 -6.70
N ARG A 276 24.40 36.58 -6.74
CA ARG A 276 22.95 36.30 -6.83
C ARG A 276 22.54 35.38 -5.69
N PRO A 277 22.00 35.93 -4.60
CA PRO A 277 21.58 35.15 -3.45
C PRO A 277 20.58 34.04 -3.85
N HIS A 278 20.84 32.84 -3.39
CA HIS A 278 19.91 31.72 -3.47
C HIS A 278 19.28 31.49 -2.10
N LYS A 279 18.05 31.97 -1.93
CA LYS A 279 17.29 31.88 -0.66
C LYS A 279 16.42 30.62 -0.59
N GLY A 280 16.91 29.51 -1.12
CA GLY A 280 16.26 28.20 -1.13
C GLY A 280 17.26 27.08 -1.30
N THR A 281 16.78 25.84 -1.30
CA THR A 281 17.55 24.63 -1.62
C THR A 281 16.92 23.96 -2.83
N ASP A 282 17.70 23.68 -3.86
CA ASP A 282 17.24 23.05 -5.08
C ASP A 282 17.43 21.53 -4.99
N PHE A 283 16.33 20.81 -5.13
CA PHE A 283 16.27 19.34 -5.16
C PHE A 283 16.01 18.91 -6.60
N ALA A 284 17.03 18.41 -7.27
CA ALA A 284 16.94 17.91 -8.63
C ALA A 284 16.22 16.56 -8.65
N ALA A 285 15.21 16.47 -9.51
CA ALA A 285 14.45 15.24 -9.75
C ALA A 285 13.81 15.28 -11.14
N PRO A 286 13.48 14.15 -11.77
CA PRO A 286 12.83 14.10 -13.07
C PRO A 286 11.51 14.89 -13.11
N ILE A 287 11.17 15.45 -14.28
CA ILE A 287 9.86 16.11 -14.48
C ILE A 287 8.73 15.10 -14.19
N GLY A 288 7.75 15.53 -13.40
CA GLY A 288 6.63 14.68 -13.01
C GLY A 288 6.83 13.93 -11.70
N THR A 289 8.00 14.00 -11.06
CA THR A 289 8.21 13.48 -9.71
C THR A 289 7.26 14.17 -8.72
N PRO A 290 6.54 13.44 -7.84
CA PRO A 290 5.68 14.04 -6.84
C PRO A 290 6.44 14.95 -5.88
N ILE A 291 5.89 16.15 -5.62
CA ILE A 291 6.37 17.08 -4.60
C ILE A 291 5.46 16.95 -3.38
N LEU A 292 6.05 16.73 -2.22
CA LEU A 292 5.38 16.47 -0.96
C LEU A 292 5.35 17.71 -0.07
N ALA A 293 4.25 17.93 0.64
CA ALA A 293 4.20 18.87 1.75
C ALA A 293 5.19 18.45 2.84
N THR A 294 6.11 19.32 3.22
CA THR A 294 7.16 18.94 4.19
C THR A 294 6.68 18.93 5.64
N ALA A 295 5.49 19.45 5.92
CA ALA A 295 4.83 19.40 7.22
C ALA A 295 3.33 19.63 7.04
N ASP A 296 2.54 19.33 8.08
CA ASP A 296 1.13 19.67 8.15
C ASP A 296 0.92 21.18 8.05
N GLY A 297 -0.13 21.62 7.40
CA GLY A 297 -0.42 23.04 7.31
C GLY A 297 -1.57 23.40 6.39
N VAL A 298 -1.74 24.69 6.17
CA VAL A 298 -2.74 25.26 5.26
C VAL A 298 -2.03 25.89 4.06
N VAL A 299 -2.46 25.55 2.86
CA VAL A 299 -1.97 26.16 1.63
C VAL A 299 -2.32 27.64 1.63
N SER A 300 -1.33 28.51 1.81
CA SER A 300 -1.52 29.96 1.80
C SER A 300 -1.53 30.55 0.39
N LYS A 301 -0.81 29.92 -0.55
CA LYS A 301 -0.78 30.29 -1.97
C LYS A 301 -0.61 29.06 -2.86
N SER A 302 -1.33 29.06 -3.99
CA SER A 302 -1.17 28.07 -5.05
C SER A 302 -1.42 28.76 -6.38
N GLU A 303 -0.38 29.35 -6.95
CA GLU A 303 -0.49 30.25 -8.10
C GLU A 303 0.77 30.18 -9.00
N ARG A 304 0.76 30.93 -10.10
CA ARG A 304 1.93 31.13 -10.95
C ARG A 304 2.38 32.57 -10.83
N SER A 305 3.68 32.79 -10.63
CA SER A 305 4.25 34.13 -10.67
C SER A 305 5.66 34.13 -11.22
N GLY A 306 5.97 35.08 -12.11
CA GLY A 306 7.28 35.45 -12.65
C GLY A 306 8.35 34.35 -12.58
N GLY A 307 9.43 34.64 -11.90
CA GLY A 307 10.58 33.73 -11.75
C GLY A 307 10.30 32.47 -10.90
N ASN A 308 9.24 32.45 -10.09
CA ASN A 308 8.89 31.26 -9.30
C ASN A 308 8.23 30.15 -10.16
N GLY A 309 7.64 30.51 -11.29
CA GLY A 309 6.81 29.61 -12.08
C GLY A 309 5.54 29.21 -11.34
N ASN A 310 5.06 28.01 -11.55
CA ASN A 310 3.99 27.43 -10.73
C ASN A 310 4.57 27.09 -9.35
N TYR A 311 3.90 27.54 -8.30
CA TYR A 311 4.36 27.29 -6.94
C TYR A 311 3.21 27.09 -5.95
N VAL A 312 3.53 26.44 -4.84
CA VAL A 312 2.68 26.29 -3.65
C VAL A 312 3.44 26.87 -2.47
N LYS A 313 2.74 27.63 -1.62
CA LYS A 313 3.23 28.06 -0.31
C LYS A 313 2.29 27.53 0.76
N ILE A 314 2.87 26.95 1.83
CA ILE A 314 2.13 26.36 2.94
C ILE A 314 2.51 27.11 4.21
N ARG A 315 1.50 27.50 5.00
CA ARG A 315 1.66 28.01 6.36
C ARG A 315 1.46 26.83 7.32
N HIS A 316 2.48 26.52 8.09
CA HIS A 316 2.47 25.42 9.06
C HIS A 316 1.97 25.89 10.44
N ASN A 317 2.41 27.08 10.86
CA ASN A 317 1.99 27.73 12.11
C ASN A 317 2.38 29.21 12.06
N SER A 318 2.34 29.90 13.20
CA SER A 318 2.74 31.31 13.32
C SER A 318 4.23 31.57 13.02
N THR A 319 5.07 30.55 13.13
CA THR A 319 6.54 30.66 13.02
C THR A 319 7.06 30.22 11.66
N TYR A 320 6.47 29.17 11.04
CA TYR A 320 7.05 28.48 9.89
C TYR A 320 6.13 28.47 8.66
N ASP A 321 6.70 28.85 7.52
CA ASP A 321 6.11 28.61 6.19
C ASP A 321 7.12 27.89 5.29
N THR A 322 6.61 27.15 4.30
CA THR A 322 7.41 26.58 3.22
C THR A 322 6.86 26.92 1.86
N GLN A 323 7.73 26.92 0.84
CA GLN A 323 7.32 27.22 -0.53
C GLN A 323 8.09 26.31 -1.51
N TYR A 324 7.39 25.84 -2.53
CA TYR A 324 7.80 24.84 -3.49
C TYR A 324 7.61 25.40 -4.90
N LEU A 325 8.70 25.64 -5.64
CA LEU A 325 8.71 26.37 -6.89
C LEU A 325 8.94 25.46 -8.10
N HIS A 326 8.77 26.05 -9.28
CA HIS A 326 9.07 25.48 -10.60
C HIS A 326 8.23 24.25 -10.96
N MET A 327 7.06 24.07 -10.35
CA MET A 327 6.17 22.93 -10.58
C MET A 327 5.70 22.84 -12.03
N LYS A 328 5.59 21.61 -12.56
CA LYS A 328 4.86 21.31 -13.80
C LYS A 328 3.36 21.59 -13.61
N LYS A 329 2.80 21.07 -12.52
CA LYS A 329 1.38 21.19 -12.16
C LYS A 329 1.24 21.24 -10.64
N ARG A 330 0.28 21.98 -10.15
CA ARG A 330 -0.14 22.06 -8.74
C ARG A 330 -1.31 21.11 -8.51
N ASN A 331 -1.38 20.47 -7.34
CA ASN A 331 -2.42 19.52 -6.94
C ASN A 331 -3.33 20.06 -5.84
N VAL A 332 -3.08 21.26 -5.36
CA VAL A 332 -3.80 21.85 -4.22
C VAL A 332 -4.17 23.31 -4.54
N LYS A 333 -5.23 23.81 -3.88
CA LYS A 333 -5.69 25.21 -3.95
C LYS A 333 -5.41 25.90 -2.63
N ALA A 334 -5.32 27.25 -2.64
CA ALA A 334 -5.26 28.04 -1.42
C ALA A 334 -6.45 27.74 -0.50
N GLY A 335 -6.21 27.72 0.79
CA GLY A 335 -7.17 27.34 1.82
C GLY A 335 -7.23 25.84 2.15
N LYS A 336 -6.67 24.95 1.31
CA LYS A 336 -6.68 23.51 1.57
C LYS A 336 -5.75 23.16 2.72
N HIS A 337 -6.22 22.35 3.67
CA HIS A 337 -5.37 21.65 4.64
C HIS A 337 -4.61 20.53 3.95
N VAL A 338 -3.35 20.38 4.28
CA VAL A 338 -2.46 19.30 3.81
C VAL A 338 -1.73 18.70 5.00
N ALA A 339 -1.59 17.39 4.97
CA ALA A 339 -0.76 16.65 5.92
C ALA A 339 0.69 16.54 5.40
N GLN A 340 1.63 16.31 6.29
CA GLN A 340 2.99 15.98 5.93
C GLN A 340 3.02 14.74 5.01
N GLY A 341 3.70 14.85 3.87
CA GLY A 341 3.76 13.78 2.88
C GLY A 341 2.68 13.84 1.79
N ASP A 342 1.68 14.70 1.91
CA ASP A 342 0.69 14.89 0.84
C ASP A 342 1.32 15.40 -0.45
N VAL A 343 0.87 14.85 -1.59
CA VAL A 343 1.31 15.32 -2.92
C VAL A 343 0.65 16.66 -3.24
N ILE A 344 1.44 17.73 -3.24
CA ILE A 344 1.00 19.11 -3.51
C ILE A 344 1.22 19.57 -4.95
N GLY A 345 1.96 18.79 -5.75
CA GLY A 345 2.26 19.05 -7.15
C GLY A 345 3.33 18.13 -7.69
N TRP A 346 3.86 18.46 -8.86
CA TRP A 346 4.87 17.67 -9.56
C TRP A 346 6.02 18.54 -10.03
N VAL A 347 7.24 18.01 -9.95
CA VAL A 347 8.47 18.65 -10.44
C VAL A 347 8.31 19.07 -11.90
N GLY A 348 8.75 20.27 -12.21
CA GLY A 348 8.73 20.84 -13.54
C GLY A 348 9.96 21.72 -13.83
N MET A 349 9.77 22.62 -14.79
CA MET A 349 10.74 23.62 -15.23
C MET A 349 10.07 24.95 -15.49
N THR A 350 9.01 25.30 -14.77
CA THR A 350 8.31 26.58 -14.99
C THR A 350 9.00 27.74 -14.25
N GLY A 351 8.95 28.93 -14.82
CA GLY A 351 9.62 30.11 -14.27
C GLY A 351 11.11 30.20 -14.64
N ASN A 352 11.90 30.83 -13.78
CA ASN A 352 13.32 31.05 -14.04
C ASN A 352 14.18 29.92 -13.46
N THR A 353 14.45 28.91 -14.27
CA THR A 353 15.19 27.69 -13.89
C THR A 353 16.05 27.18 -15.04
N GLY A 354 17.19 26.58 -14.72
CA GLY A 354 18.11 25.97 -15.69
C GLY A 354 17.93 24.45 -15.88
N GLY A 355 17.02 23.81 -15.18
CA GLY A 355 16.79 22.36 -15.27
C GLY A 355 15.71 21.87 -14.34
N PRO A 356 15.25 20.59 -14.48
CA PRO A 356 14.18 20.04 -13.65
C PRO A 356 14.58 19.96 -12.18
N HIS A 357 13.87 20.67 -11.30
CA HIS A 357 14.05 20.62 -9.87
C HIS A 357 12.84 21.24 -9.14
N VAL A 358 12.76 21.05 -7.84
CA VAL A 358 11.97 21.89 -6.96
C VAL A 358 12.91 22.80 -6.16
N CYS A 359 12.70 24.12 -6.23
CA CYS A 359 13.36 25.04 -5.32
C CYS A 359 12.53 25.14 -4.05
N TYR A 360 13.06 24.60 -2.97
CA TYR A 360 12.43 24.56 -1.64
C TYR A 360 12.89 25.76 -0.81
N ARG A 361 11.94 26.59 -0.39
CA ARG A 361 12.22 27.75 0.46
C ARG A 361 11.57 27.56 1.82
N PHE A 362 12.26 27.94 2.85
CA PHE A 362 11.84 27.82 4.25
C PHE A 362 11.86 29.17 4.94
N TRP A 363 10.80 29.51 5.64
CA TRP A 363 10.67 30.75 6.42
C TRP A 363 10.57 30.43 7.90
N LYS A 364 11.25 31.21 8.72
CA LYS A 364 11.09 31.25 10.17
C LYS A 364 10.82 32.70 10.56
N ASN A 365 9.69 32.98 11.21
CA ASN A 365 9.25 34.32 11.60
C ASN A 365 9.30 35.33 10.43
N GLY A 366 8.77 34.93 9.27
CA GLY A 366 8.70 35.77 8.06
C GLY A 366 10.02 35.98 7.30
N LYS A 367 11.15 35.42 7.78
CA LYS A 367 12.46 35.51 7.12
C LYS A 367 12.85 34.18 6.45
N GLN A 368 13.37 34.24 5.23
CA GLN A 368 13.91 33.04 4.57
C GLN A 368 15.21 32.60 5.23
N VAL A 369 15.27 31.33 5.62
CA VAL A 369 16.43 30.73 6.30
C VAL A 369 16.83 29.41 5.64
N ASP A 370 18.06 28.96 5.93
CA ASP A 370 18.52 27.63 5.55
C ASP A 370 17.91 26.59 6.50
N PRO A 371 17.01 25.69 6.01
CA PRO A 371 16.35 24.71 6.88
C PRO A 371 17.35 23.72 7.51
N PHE A 372 18.49 23.46 6.85
CA PHE A 372 19.50 22.53 7.34
C PHE A 372 20.38 23.11 8.47
N LYS A 373 20.26 24.41 8.71
CA LYS A 373 20.94 25.10 9.81
C LYS A 373 20.01 25.48 10.94
N GLN A 374 18.71 25.11 10.84
CA GLN A 374 17.75 25.36 11.91
C GLN A 374 17.68 24.14 12.83
N ASP A 375 17.60 24.39 14.11
CA ASP A 375 17.11 23.43 15.07
C ASP A 375 15.58 23.41 14.93
N LEU A 376 15.10 22.44 14.17
CA LEU A 376 13.67 22.26 13.89
C LEU A 376 13.07 21.40 15.00
N PRO A 377 11.89 21.74 15.50
CA PRO A 377 11.26 20.98 16.54
C PRO A 377 11.06 19.53 16.12
N HIS A 378 11.27 18.61 17.02
CA HIS A 378 10.78 17.24 16.89
C HIS A 378 9.25 17.27 16.84
N SER A 379 8.62 16.26 16.25
CA SER A 379 7.17 16.12 16.39
C SER A 379 6.82 15.95 17.87
N LYS A 380 5.57 16.27 18.23
CA LYS A 380 5.15 16.20 19.62
C LYS A 380 5.28 14.75 20.14
N PRO A 381 5.84 14.52 21.31
CA PRO A 381 5.82 13.20 21.93
C PRO A 381 4.38 12.75 22.14
N LEU A 382 4.18 11.46 22.32
CA LEU A 382 2.87 10.89 22.63
C LEU A 382 2.28 11.57 23.86
N GLN A 383 0.99 11.94 23.77
CA GLN A 383 0.33 12.61 24.90
C GLN A 383 0.39 11.73 26.15
N LYS A 384 0.63 12.33 27.32
CA LYS A 384 0.81 11.60 28.59
C LYS A 384 -0.32 10.61 28.89
N LYS A 385 -1.57 10.94 28.53
CA LYS A 385 -2.73 10.07 28.76
C LYS A 385 -2.67 8.73 28.02
N TYR A 386 -1.88 8.63 26.93
CA TYR A 386 -1.73 7.42 26.13
C TYR A 386 -0.43 6.66 26.42
N GLN A 387 0.50 7.22 27.21
CA GLN A 387 1.83 6.64 27.41
C GLN A 387 1.78 5.28 28.11
N ASN A 388 0.94 5.09 29.13
CA ASN A 388 0.84 3.80 29.80
C ASN A 388 0.34 2.72 28.82
N THR A 389 -0.75 2.97 28.13
CA THR A 389 -1.28 2.05 27.09
C THR A 389 -0.23 1.77 26.01
N TYR A 390 0.57 2.77 25.65
CA TYR A 390 1.65 2.62 24.70
C TYR A 390 2.75 1.67 25.22
N PHE A 391 3.22 1.86 26.44
CA PHE A 391 4.27 1.00 27.00
C PHE A 391 3.80 -0.44 27.19
N ASP A 392 2.54 -0.65 27.58
CA ASP A 392 1.92 -1.97 27.62
C ASP A 392 1.87 -2.62 26.25
N HIS A 393 1.50 -1.84 25.21
CA HIS A 393 1.44 -2.30 23.84
C HIS A 393 2.82 -2.69 23.27
N ILE A 394 3.86 -1.90 23.52
CA ILE A 394 5.17 -2.16 22.92
C ILE A 394 6.00 -3.22 23.66
N SER A 395 5.69 -3.50 24.94
CA SER A 395 6.45 -4.45 25.74
C SER A 395 6.61 -5.83 25.08
N PRO A 396 5.53 -6.52 24.62
CA PRO A 396 5.66 -7.79 23.93
C PRO A 396 6.37 -7.66 22.57
N LEU A 397 6.16 -6.56 21.83
CA LEU A 397 6.82 -6.32 20.53
C LEU A 397 8.33 -6.12 20.68
N GLN A 398 8.74 -5.42 21.76
CA GLN A 398 10.15 -5.21 22.08
C GLN A 398 10.83 -6.52 22.45
N GLN A 399 10.13 -7.39 23.20
CA GLN A 399 10.63 -8.73 23.51
C GLN A 399 10.81 -9.55 22.23
N GLN A 400 9.83 -9.57 21.34
CA GLN A 400 9.92 -10.26 20.04
C GLN A 400 11.12 -9.77 19.22
N LEU A 401 11.38 -8.44 19.16
CA LEU A 401 12.57 -7.91 18.48
C LEU A 401 13.87 -8.36 19.14
N ASN A 402 13.90 -8.44 20.48
CA ASN A 402 15.08 -8.87 21.21
C ASN A 402 15.39 -10.36 20.99
N ASP A 403 14.37 -11.20 20.92
CA ASP A 403 14.49 -12.64 20.72
C ASP A 403 15.00 -13.02 19.31
N LEU A 404 14.91 -12.12 18.35
CA LEU A 404 15.51 -12.30 17.03
C LEU A 404 17.04 -12.13 17.12
N ILE A 405 17.79 -13.21 17.15
CA ILE A 405 19.26 -13.20 17.13
C ILE A 405 19.73 -13.01 15.68
N PHE A 406 20.74 -12.15 15.42
CA PHE A 406 21.35 -11.95 14.10
C PHE A 406 22.19 -13.14 13.63
#